data_3106fc860a20f7113ef1d2b00191ca9b
#
_entry.id   3106fc860a20f7113ef1d2b00191ca9b
#
_cell.length_a   1.000
_cell.length_b   1.000
_cell.length_c   1.000
_cell.angle_alpha   90.00
_cell.angle_beta   90.00
_cell.angle_gamma   90.00
#
_symmetry.space_group_name_H-M   'P 1'
#
loop_
_entity.id
_entity.type
_entity.pdbx_description
1 polymer ?
#
loop_
_entity_poly.entity_id
_entity_poly.type
_entity_poly.pdbx_seq_one_letter_code
_entity_poly.pdbx_strand_id
1 'polypeptide(L)'
;MTTSTNGAFDRRPLIAGNWKMNLDHMQGITFLQKLAWTLDDAGHDFSRVEVSVFPPFTDLRGVQTLVKGDDLQLVFGGQDLSPEDAGAYTGDISGQFLAKLDCTYVLVGHSERRTLHAEPDELLNRKVHAAYRHGLVPVLCVGEGLEVRQAGAHVEHTLEQVRAGVAGLSPEQAASLVIAYEPVWAIGTGEVAGPGDAQEMCAAIRAELGSLFDDATAAKTRLLYGGSVKAASAASILRERDVDGVLVGGASLDVSEFASIVRFEQHLVTD
;
A
#
# COMPACT_ATOMS: atom_id res chain seq x y z
N MET A 1 -19.64 8.20 34.55
CA MET A 1 -19.00 7.19 33.72
C MET A 1 -18.67 7.86 32.38
N THR A 2 -17.48 8.38 32.24
CA THR A 2 -17.01 9.07 31.04
C THR A 2 -16.55 7.99 30.09
N THR A 3 -17.32 7.73 29.01
CA THR A 3 -16.89 6.90 27.89
C THR A 3 -15.80 7.67 27.17
N SER A 4 -14.56 7.24 27.34
CA SER A 4 -13.41 7.69 26.57
C SER A 4 -13.59 7.14 25.15
N THR A 5 -14.02 8.00 24.22
CA THR A 5 -13.96 7.74 22.78
C THR A 5 -12.55 8.05 22.28
N ASN A 6 -11.56 7.29 22.73
CA ASN A 6 -10.32 7.17 22.00
C ASN A 6 -10.61 6.21 20.84
N GLY A 7 -10.96 6.76 19.69
CA GLY A 7 -11.05 6.02 18.43
C GLY A 7 -9.67 5.55 17.99
N ALA A 8 -9.13 4.56 18.67
CA ALA A 8 -7.98 3.81 18.18
C ALA A 8 -8.50 2.90 17.06
N PHE A 9 -7.91 2.99 15.88
CA PHE A 9 -8.14 2.00 14.85
C PHE A 9 -7.72 0.62 15.37
N ASP A 10 -8.49 -0.41 15.06
CA ASP A 10 -8.16 -1.79 15.45
C ASP A 10 -6.81 -2.22 14.85
N ARG A 11 -6.46 -1.67 13.68
CA ARG A 11 -5.19 -1.85 12.98
C ARG A 11 -4.58 -0.47 12.69
N ARG A 12 -3.26 -0.34 12.91
CA ARG A 12 -2.54 0.91 12.64
C ARG A 12 -2.65 1.27 11.16
N PRO A 13 -3.25 2.42 10.80
CA PRO A 13 -3.38 2.85 9.43
C PRO A 13 -2.03 3.01 8.74
N LEU A 14 -1.96 2.58 7.45
CA LEU A 14 -0.81 2.77 6.59
C LEU A 14 -1.14 3.76 5.46
N ILE A 15 -0.46 4.90 5.43
CA ILE A 15 -0.54 5.86 4.34
C ILE A 15 0.68 5.69 3.46
N ALA A 16 0.49 5.07 2.31
CA ALA A 16 1.55 4.65 1.40
C ALA A 16 1.55 5.51 0.13
N GLY A 17 2.64 6.21 -0.16
CA GLY A 17 2.82 7.03 -1.36
C GLY A 17 3.58 6.28 -2.45
N ASN A 18 2.92 5.86 -3.50
CA ASN A 18 3.54 5.28 -4.68
C ASN A 18 3.90 6.39 -5.68
N TRP A 19 5.17 6.71 -5.78
CA TRP A 19 5.64 7.76 -6.70
C TRP A 19 5.63 7.33 -8.16
N LYS A 20 5.44 6.05 -8.42
CA LYS A 20 5.52 5.48 -9.78
C LYS A 20 6.85 5.86 -10.44
N MET A 21 6.84 6.24 -11.71
CA MET A 21 8.03 6.69 -12.43
C MET A 21 8.11 8.22 -12.42
N ASN A 22 8.20 8.82 -11.20
CA ASN A 22 8.31 10.26 -11.01
C ASN A 22 9.32 10.56 -9.92
N LEU A 23 9.80 11.80 -9.93
CA LEU A 23 10.88 12.34 -9.11
C LEU A 23 12.22 11.64 -9.43
N ASP A 24 13.27 12.40 -9.53
CA ASP A 24 14.63 11.88 -9.53
C ASP A 24 15.18 11.84 -8.10
N HIS A 25 16.37 11.26 -7.93
CA HIS A 25 16.99 11.08 -6.62
C HIS A 25 17.15 12.39 -5.82
N MET A 26 17.37 13.55 -6.48
CA MET A 26 17.48 14.86 -5.81
C MET A 26 16.11 15.43 -5.44
N GLN A 27 15.14 15.26 -6.34
CA GLN A 27 13.76 15.67 -6.10
C GLN A 27 13.14 14.84 -4.97
N GLY A 28 13.40 13.51 -4.97
CA GLY A 28 12.93 12.59 -3.94
C GLY A 28 13.47 12.92 -2.54
N ILE A 29 14.78 13.22 -2.43
CA ILE A 29 15.39 13.69 -1.17
C ILE A 29 14.73 15.00 -0.71
N THR A 30 14.60 15.99 -1.60
CA THR A 30 13.99 17.28 -1.28
C THR A 30 12.52 17.11 -0.84
N PHE A 31 11.79 16.23 -1.52
CA PHE A 31 10.41 15.90 -1.16
C PHE A 31 10.32 15.33 0.25
N LEU A 32 11.13 14.31 0.56
CA LEU A 32 11.09 13.65 1.87
C LEU A 32 11.49 14.58 3.02
N GLN A 33 12.50 15.43 2.84
CA GLN A 33 12.86 16.44 3.84
C GLN A 33 11.70 17.37 4.13
N LYS A 34 11.06 17.90 3.09
CA LYS A 34 9.89 18.78 3.25
C LYS A 34 8.72 18.06 3.90
N LEU A 35 8.45 16.80 3.51
CA LEU A 35 7.38 16.00 4.09
C LEU A 35 7.64 15.77 5.58
N ALA A 36 8.86 15.35 5.94
CA ALA A 36 9.24 15.10 7.33
C ALA A 36 9.07 16.37 8.19
N TRP A 37 9.58 17.52 7.74
CA TRP A 37 9.40 18.78 8.45
C TRP A 37 7.92 19.18 8.57
N THR A 38 7.13 19.01 7.50
CA THR A 38 5.70 19.35 7.54
C THR A 38 4.94 18.48 8.54
N LEU A 39 5.28 17.20 8.64
CA LEU A 39 4.65 16.29 9.60
C LEU A 39 5.11 16.55 11.04
N ASP A 40 6.39 16.85 11.25
CA ASP A 40 6.97 17.19 12.55
C ASP A 40 6.39 18.52 13.08
N ASP A 41 6.41 19.57 12.28
CA ASP A 41 5.80 20.88 12.62
C ASP A 41 4.31 20.74 12.98
N ALA A 42 3.63 19.77 12.37
CA ALA A 42 2.23 19.50 12.63
C ALA A 42 2.00 18.57 13.84
N GLY A 43 3.06 18.10 14.49
CA GLY A 43 2.99 17.17 15.64
C GLY A 43 2.38 15.82 15.26
N HIS A 44 2.71 15.28 14.07
CA HIS A 44 2.21 13.99 13.62
C HIS A 44 2.75 12.86 14.50
N ASP A 45 1.85 11.98 14.97
CA ASP A 45 2.21 10.81 15.76
C ASP A 45 2.37 9.58 14.84
N PHE A 46 3.62 9.31 14.47
CA PHE A 46 3.97 8.15 13.64
C PHE A 46 3.65 6.80 14.32
N SER A 47 3.46 6.74 15.63
CA SER A 47 3.04 5.50 16.30
C SER A 47 1.57 5.16 16.02
N ARG A 48 0.75 6.16 15.72
CA ARG A 48 -0.68 6.00 15.41
C ARG A 48 -0.93 5.74 13.93
N VAL A 49 -0.24 6.47 13.05
CA VAL A 49 -0.39 6.35 11.60
C VAL A 49 0.98 6.12 10.98
N GLU A 50 1.13 5.01 10.28
CA GLU A 50 2.37 4.67 9.58
C GLU A 50 2.42 5.36 8.22
N VAL A 51 3.59 5.90 7.88
CA VAL A 51 3.82 6.59 6.60
C VAL A 51 4.90 5.87 5.83
N SER A 52 4.58 5.45 4.61
CA SER A 52 5.53 4.80 3.71
C SER A 52 5.59 5.51 2.37
N VAL A 53 6.75 5.45 1.70
CA VAL A 53 6.92 5.87 0.31
C VAL A 53 7.53 4.77 -0.53
N PHE A 54 7.14 4.71 -1.80
CA PHE A 54 7.66 3.79 -2.80
C PHE A 54 8.29 4.59 -3.94
N PRO A 55 9.56 5.00 -3.78
CA PRO A 55 10.28 5.75 -4.82
C PRO A 55 10.75 4.82 -5.94
N PRO A 56 11.15 5.37 -7.12
CA PRO A 56 11.90 4.61 -8.12
C PRO A 56 13.14 3.92 -7.53
N PHE A 57 13.54 2.79 -8.10
CA PHE A 57 14.68 2.01 -7.59
C PHE A 57 15.98 2.81 -7.53
N THR A 58 16.17 3.75 -8.49
CA THR A 58 17.34 4.64 -8.55
C THR A 58 17.47 5.56 -7.34
N ASP A 59 16.41 5.78 -6.59
CA ASP A 59 16.34 6.74 -5.51
C ASP A 59 16.49 6.08 -4.12
N LEU A 60 16.23 4.77 -4.04
CA LEU A 60 16.19 4.03 -2.78
C LEU A 60 17.44 4.22 -1.93
N ARG A 61 18.64 4.25 -2.54
CA ARG A 61 19.87 4.48 -1.77
C ARG A 61 19.93 5.89 -1.17
N GLY A 62 19.49 6.91 -1.92
CA GLY A 62 19.38 8.28 -1.42
C GLY A 62 18.38 8.39 -0.28
N VAL A 63 17.20 7.78 -0.45
CA VAL A 63 16.15 7.71 0.57
C VAL A 63 16.64 7.02 1.84
N GLN A 64 17.30 5.86 1.73
CA GLN A 64 17.90 5.16 2.87
C GLN A 64 18.88 6.06 3.64
N THR A 65 19.74 6.75 2.89
CA THR A 65 20.77 7.61 3.50
C THR A 65 20.13 8.76 4.27
N LEU A 66 19.10 9.39 3.71
CA LEU A 66 18.36 10.47 4.35
C LEU A 66 17.61 9.98 5.59
N VAL A 67 16.81 8.92 5.44
CA VAL A 67 15.98 8.38 6.54
C VAL A 67 16.86 8.00 7.74
N LYS A 68 18.00 7.36 7.50
CA LYS A 68 18.94 6.99 8.58
C LYS A 68 19.72 8.20 9.12
N GLY A 69 20.14 9.11 8.26
CA GLY A 69 20.97 10.25 8.65
C GLY A 69 20.22 11.26 9.52
N ASP A 70 18.96 11.46 9.21
CA ASP A 70 18.10 12.44 9.89
C ASP A 70 17.12 11.77 10.88
N ASP A 71 17.28 10.45 11.13
CA ASP A 71 16.41 9.63 12.02
C ASP A 71 14.92 9.80 11.74
N LEU A 72 14.55 9.82 10.46
CA LEU A 72 13.17 10.02 10.05
C LEU A 72 12.31 8.80 10.39
N GLN A 73 11.12 9.03 10.91
CA GLN A 73 10.17 7.98 11.29
C GLN A 73 9.36 7.42 10.10
N LEU A 74 9.76 7.78 8.88
CA LEU A 74 9.17 7.28 7.64
C LEU A 74 9.77 5.91 7.30
N VAL A 75 8.94 5.03 6.73
CA VAL A 75 9.41 3.78 6.13
C VAL A 75 9.32 3.87 4.60
N PHE A 76 10.01 3.01 3.90
CA PHE A 76 10.01 3.01 2.44
C PHE A 76 10.11 1.60 1.88
N GLY A 77 9.80 1.46 0.58
CA GLY A 77 9.78 0.17 -0.08
C GLY A 77 10.10 0.24 -1.57
N GLY A 78 10.28 -0.93 -2.16
CA GLY A 78 10.45 -1.09 -3.60
C GLY A 78 9.13 -1.10 -4.35
N GLN A 79 9.12 -0.63 -5.60
CA GLN A 79 7.92 -0.63 -6.46
C GLN A 79 7.65 -2.00 -7.11
N ASP A 80 8.61 -2.91 -7.07
CA ASP A 80 8.54 -4.29 -7.55
C ASP A 80 9.75 -5.08 -7.04
N LEU A 81 9.76 -6.40 -7.24
CA LEU A 81 10.93 -7.27 -7.09
C LEU A 81 10.88 -8.44 -8.07
N SER A 82 12.06 -9.02 -8.32
CA SER A 82 12.18 -10.31 -9.01
C SER A 82 11.78 -11.46 -8.07
N PRO A 83 11.17 -12.53 -8.57
CA PRO A 83 11.00 -13.76 -7.82
C PRO A 83 12.33 -14.50 -7.58
N GLU A 84 13.37 -14.14 -8.31
CA GLU A 84 14.69 -14.76 -8.26
C GLU A 84 15.64 -13.97 -7.35
N ASP A 85 16.48 -14.68 -6.61
CA ASP A 85 17.38 -14.07 -5.65
C ASP A 85 18.64 -13.46 -6.30
N ALA A 86 19.16 -14.09 -7.35
CA ALA A 86 20.34 -13.66 -8.09
C ALA A 86 20.46 -14.42 -9.42
N GLY A 87 21.31 -13.96 -10.32
CA GLY A 87 21.65 -14.68 -11.53
C GLY A 87 21.54 -13.88 -12.81
N ALA A 88 21.25 -14.56 -13.93
CA ALA A 88 21.20 -13.97 -15.27
C ALA A 88 19.83 -13.31 -15.55
N TYR A 89 19.50 -12.32 -14.75
CA TYR A 89 18.23 -11.57 -14.83
C TYR A 89 18.52 -10.08 -14.98
N THR A 90 19.13 -9.72 -16.11
CA THR A 90 19.58 -8.34 -16.37
C THR A 90 18.42 -7.35 -16.29
N GLY A 91 18.54 -6.39 -15.35
CA GLY A 91 17.52 -5.36 -15.10
C GLY A 91 16.56 -5.66 -13.97
N ASP A 92 16.49 -6.91 -13.49
CA ASP A 92 15.66 -7.30 -12.37
C ASP A 92 16.23 -6.81 -11.03
N ILE A 93 15.34 -6.58 -10.09
CA ILE A 93 15.68 -6.14 -8.73
C ILE A 93 15.43 -7.28 -7.74
N SER A 94 16.48 -7.84 -7.19
CA SER A 94 16.38 -8.87 -6.16
C SER A 94 15.80 -8.32 -4.86
N GLY A 95 14.93 -9.10 -4.20
CA GLY A 95 14.46 -8.78 -2.85
C GLY A 95 15.62 -8.64 -1.84
N GLN A 96 16.72 -9.38 -2.05
CA GLN A 96 17.94 -9.23 -1.24
C GLN A 96 18.52 -7.82 -1.32
N PHE A 97 18.48 -7.18 -2.49
CA PHE A 97 18.99 -5.80 -2.65
C PHE A 97 18.10 -4.80 -1.92
N LEU A 98 16.78 -4.97 -2.01
CA LEU A 98 15.82 -4.14 -1.29
C LEU A 98 15.99 -4.26 0.23
N ALA A 99 16.15 -5.49 0.74
CA ALA A 99 16.41 -5.74 2.16
C ALA A 99 17.73 -5.09 2.63
N LYS A 100 18.79 -5.12 1.80
CA LYS A 100 20.08 -4.45 2.10
C LYS A 100 19.97 -2.92 2.09
N LEU A 101 18.96 -2.38 1.42
CA LEU A 101 18.63 -0.96 1.47
C LEU A 101 17.65 -0.62 2.60
N ASP A 102 17.35 -1.58 3.49
CA ASP A 102 16.40 -1.43 4.61
C ASP A 102 14.97 -1.09 4.18
N CYS A 103 14.58 -1.48 2.96
CA CYS A 103 13.18 -1.44 2.58
C CYS A 103 12.36 -2.29 3.55
N THR A 104 11.24 -1.73 4.03
CA THR A 104 10.26 -2.47 4.84
C THR A 104 9.28 -3.19 3.96
N TYR A 105 8.80 -2.51 2.91
CA TYR A 105 7.75 -2.98 2.02
C TYR A 105 8.26 -3.21 0.60
N VAL A 106 7.46 -3.96 -0.18
CA VAL A 106 7.60 -4.02 -1.63
C VAL A 106 6.23 -4.17 -2.27
N LEU A 107 5.93 -3.36 -3.29
CA LEU A 107 4.71 -3.53 -4.09
C LEU A 107 4.83 -4.80 -4.94
N VAL A 108 3.75 -5.55 -5.05
CA VAL A 108 3.66 -6.74 -5.89
C VAL A 108 2.36 -6.68 -6.69
N GLY A 109 2.48 -6.74 -8.02
CA GLY A 109 1.32 -6.84 -8.90
C GLY A 109 0.49 -5.56 -9.03
N HIS A 110 1.09 -4.37 -8.86
CA HIS A 110 0.42 -3.12 -9.17
C HIS A 110 -0.22 -3.17 -10.57
N SER A 111 -1.40 -2.61 -10.74
CA SER A 111 -2.19 -2.69 -11.98
C SER A 111 -1.42 -2.32 -13.24
N GLU A 112 -0.52 -1.33 -13.15
CA GLU A 112 0.37 -0.97 -14.27
C GLU A 112 1.32 -2.12 -14.65
N ARG A 113 1.82 -2.90 -13.69
CA ARG A 113 2.69 -4.04 -13.98
C ARG A 113 1.92 -5.22 -14.56
N ARG A 114 0.72 -5.48 -14.05
CA ARG A 114 -0.19 -6.49 -14.65
C ARG A 114 -0.48 -6.16 -16.10
N THR A 115 -0.73 -4.89 -16.41
CA THR A 115 -1.11 -4.43 -17.76
C THR A 115 0.09 -4.25 -18.68
N LEU A 116 1.12 -3.51 -18.25
CA LEU A 116 2.24 -3.12 -19.12
C LEU A 116 3.32 -4.19 -19.24
N HIS A 117 3.46 -5.05 -18.24
CA HIS A 117 4.46 -6.12 -18.19
C HIS A 117 3.83 -7.52 -18.25
N ALA A 118 2.49 -7.60 -18.39
CA ALA A 118 1.76 -8.87 -18.47
C ALA A 118 2.10 -9.84 -17.32
N GLU A 119 2.22 -9.34 -16.10
CA GLU A 119 2.53 -10.15 -14.93
C GLU A 119 1.30 -10.97 -14.49
N PRO A 120 1.31 -12.32 -14.67
CA PRO A 120 0.21 -13.18 -14.25
C PRO A 120 0.26 -13.49 -12.75
N ASP A 121 -0.84 -13.94 -12.17
CA ASP A 121 -0.97 -14.19 -10.73
C ASP A 121 0.05 -15.23 -10.21
N GLU A 122 0.42 -16.24 -11.00
CA GLU A 122 1.45 -17.21 -10.62
C GLU A 122 2.84 -16.57 -10.43
N LEU A 123 3.17 -15.57 -11.27
CA LEU A 123 4.40 -14.79 -11.08
C LEU A 123 4.32 -13.93 -9.83
N LEU A 124 3.17 -13.31 -9.59
CA LEU A 124 2.96 -12.45 -8.43
C LEU A 124 3.01 -13.23 -7.12
N ASN A 125 2.45 -14.44 -7.09
CA ASN A 125 2.60 -15.34 -5.94
C ASN A 125 4.08 -15.65 -5.65
N ARG A 126 4.88 -15.98 -6.68
CA ARG A 126 6.32 -16.19 -6.50
C ARG A 126 7.04 -14.95 -5.98
N LYS A 127 6.63 -13.74 -6.41
CA LYS A 127 7.15 -12.46 -5.90
C LYS A 127 6.78 -12.24 -4.42
N VAL A 128 5.55 -12.57 -4.02
CA VAL A 128 5.12 -12.52 -2.61
C VAL A 128 6.01 -13.42 -1.74
N HIS A 129 6.24 -14.67 -2.18
CA HIS A 129 7.15 -15.59 -1.49
C HIS A 129 8.60 -15.07 -1.46
N ALA A 130 9.07 -14.44 -2.55
CA ALA A 130 10.40 -13.83 -2.60
C ALA A 130 10.54 -12.68 -1.61
N ALA A 131 9.52 -11.83 -1.47
CA ALA A 131 9.51 -10.77 -0.48
C ALA A 131 9.72 -11.34 0.95
N TYR A 132 8.94 -12.34 1.33
CA TYR A 132 9.07 -12.98 2.64
C TYR A 132 10.41 -13.67 2.85
N ARG A 133 11.00 -14.31 1.82
CA ARG A 133 12.35 -14.91 1.92
C ARG A 133 13.42 -13.91 2.33
N HIS A 134 13.22 -12.64 1.97
CA HIS A 134 14.17 -11.56 2.27
C HIS A 134 13.74 -10.64 3.43
N GLY A 135 12.69 -11.01 4.17
CA GLY A 135 12.21 -10.24 5.32
C GLY A 135 11.49 -8.93 4.95
N LEU A 136 11.03 -8.81 3.70
CA LEU A 136 10.21 -7.70 3.24
C LEU A 136 8.72 -8.03 3.46
N VAL A 137 7.92 -7.01 3.71
CA VAL A 137 6.45 -7.12 3.75
C VAL A 137 5.91 -6.83 2.36
N PRO A 138 5.30 -7.81 1.67
CA PRO A 138 4.67 -7.54 0.39
C PRO A 138 3.40 -6.71 0.54
N VAL A 139 3.19 -5.75 -0.38
CA VAL A 139 1.92 -5.06 -0.60
C VAL A 139 1.35 -5.62 -1.90
N LEU A 140 0.48 -6.61 -1.78
CA LEU A 140 -0.15 -7.27 -2.92
C LEU A 140 -1.26 -6.39 -3.48
N CYS A 141 -1.11 -5.93 -4.72
CA CYS A 141 -2.10 -5.13 -5.42
C CYS A 141 -3.06 -6.04 -6.20
N VAL A 142 -4.35 -5.85 -5.98
CA VAL A 142 -5.44 -6.61 -6.61
C VAL A 142 -6.55 -5.65 -7.04
N GLY A 143 -7.32 -6.01 -8.05
CA GLY A 143 -8.43 -5.19 -8.48
C GLY A 143 -8.84 -5.45 -9.91
N GLU A 144 -9.94 -4.83 -10.32
CA GLU A 144 -10.63 -5.11 -11.56
C GLU A 144 -10.67 -3.91 -12.52
N GLY A 145 -10.68 -4.22 -13.81
CA GLY A 145 -10.92 -3.26 -14.86
C GLY A 145 -12.41 -3.00 -15.11
N LEU A 146 -12.70 -2.00 -15.96
CA LEU A 146 -14.05 -1.51 -16.22
C LEU A 146 -14.99 -2.60 -16.76
N GLU A 147 -14.53 -3.43 -17.67
CA GLU A 147 -15.36 -4.50 -18.28
C GLU A 147 -15.83 -5.51 -17.21
N VAL A 148 -14.95 -5.90 -16.31
CA VAL A 148 -15.26 -6.80 -15.19
C VAL A 148 -16.25 -6.15 -14.22
N ARG A 149 -16.05 -4.86 -13.91
CA ARG A 149 -16.95 -4.08 -13.06
C ARG A 149 -18.35 -4.00 -13.65
N GLN A 150 -18.46 -3.67 -14.95
CA GLN A 150 -19.74 -3.59 -15.67
C GLN A 150 -20.45 -4.92 -15.78
N ALA A 151 -19.71 -6.02 -15.84
CA ALA A 151 -20.28 -7.37 -15.84
C ALA A 151 -20.77 -7.82 -14.44
N GLY A 152 -20.55 -7.03 -13.38
CA GLY A 152 -20.88 -7.40 -12.01
C GLY A 152 -20.02 -8.53 -11.43
N ALA A 153 -18.87 -8.82 -12.05
CA ALA A 153 -17.97 -9.91 -11.67
C ALA A 153 -16.78 -9.44 -10.81
N HIS A 154 -16.75 -8.17 -10.40
CA HIS A 154 -15.61 -7.52 -9.76
C HIS A 154 -15.19 -8.18 -8.46
N VAL A 155 -16.14 -8.59 -7.61
CA VAL A 155 -15.83 -9.26 -6.33
C VAL A 155 -15.11 -10.56 -6.59
N GLU A 156 -15.70 -11.49 -7.36
CA GLU A 156 -15.09 -12.80 -7.60
C GLU A 156 -13.74 -12.69 -8.31
N HIS A 157 -13.64 -11.84 -9.33
CA HIS A 157 -12.38 -11.60 -10.05
C HIS A 157 -11.26 -11.12 -9.10
N THR A 158 -11.56 -10.19 -8.21
CA THR A 158 -10.57 -9.68 -7.25
C THR A 158 -10.21 -10.73 -6.21
N LEU A 159 -11.19 -11.54 -5.75
CA LEU A 159 -10.93 -12.65 -4.82
C LEU A 159 -10.10 -13.76 -5.46
N GLU A 160 -10.26 -14.06 -6.75
CA GLU A 160 -9.37 -14.98 -7.47
C GLU A 160 -7.91 -14.52 -7.43
N GLN A 161 -7.64 -13.22 -7.65
CA GLN A 161 -6.30 -12.64 -7.52
C GLN A 161 -5.76 -12.77 -6.08
N VAL A 162 -6.61 -12.55 -5.07
CA VAL A 162 -6.23 -12.73 -3.65
C VAL A 162 -5.85 -14.18 -3.39
N ARG A 163 -6.71 -15.16 -3.75
CA ARG A 163 -6.45 -16.60 -3.57
C ARG A 163 -5.13 -17.02 -4.19
N ALA A 164 -4.91 -16.60 -5.44
CA ALA A 164 -3.67 -16.89 -6.16
C ALA A 164 -2.45 -16.26 -5.46
N GLY A 165 -2.54 -14.99 -5.10
CA GLY A 165 -1.44 -14.24 -4.50
C GLY A 165 -1.02 -14.76 -3.12
N VAL A 166 -1.98 -15.27 -2.31
CA VAL A 166 -1.70 -15.78 -0.95
C VAL A 166 -1.49 -17.29 -0.90
N ALA A 167 -1.57 -17.98 -2.02
CA ALA A 167 -1.41 -19.43 -2.06
C ALA A 167 -0.07 -19.86 -1.44
N GLY A 168 -0.13 -20.82 -0.49
CA GLY A 168 1.07 -21.36 0.18
C GLY A 168 1.66 -20.49 1.28
N LEU A 169 1.06 -19.35 1.64
CA LEU A 169 1.48 -18.58 2.81
C LEU A 169 1.06 -19.27 4.10
N SER A 170 1.88 -19.08 5.15
CA SER A 170 1.45 -19.41 6.51
C SER A 170 0.48 -18.37 7.06
N PRO A 171 -0.33 -18.71 8.11
CA PRO A 171 -1.18 -17.72 8.77
C PRO A 171 -0.41 -16.48 9.27
N GLU A 172 0.82 -16.65 9.77
CA GLU A 172 1.67 -15.58 10.25
C GLU A 172 2.11 -14.65 9.09
N GLN A 173 2.45 -15.23 7.94
CA GLN A 173 2.75 -14.46 6.73
C GLN A 173 1.51 -13.70 6.26
N ALA A 174 0.37 -14.37 6.14
CA ALA A 174 -0.88 -13.72 5.74
C ALA A 174 -1.29 -12.60 6.71
N ALA A 175 -1.11 -12.78 8.02
CA ALA A 175 -1.39 -11.76 9.04
C ALA A 175 -0.49 -10.50 8.90
N SER A 176 0.72 -10.65 8.36
CA SER A 176 1.64 -9.52 8.12
C SER A 176 1.52 -8.91 6.73
N LEU A 177 0.83 -9.59 5.81
CA LEU A 177 0.59 -9.13 4.45
C LEU A 177 -0.19 -7.80 4.46
N VAL A 178 0.11 -6.96 3.49
CA VAL A 178 -0.74 -5.82 3.13
C VAL A 178 -1.37 -6.11 1.78
N ILE A 179 -2.67 -5.89 1.63
CA ILE A 179 -3.35 -5.99 0.33
C ILE A 179 -3.88 -4.61 -0.05
N ALA A 180 -3.56 -4.15 -1.26
CA ALA A 180 -4.06 -2.90 -1.80
C ALA A 180 -5.11 -3.20 -2.89
N TYR A 181 -6.36 -2.82 -2.62
CA TYR A 181 -7.42 -2.90 -3.62
C TYR A 181 -7.35 -1.69 -4.55
N GLU A 182 -7.14 -1.95 -5.82
CA GLU A 182 -7.09 -0.96 -6.89
C GLU A 182 -8.36 -1.06 -7.75
N PRO A 183 -9.32 -0.11 -7.65
CA PRO A 183 -10.41 0.01 -8.63
C PRO A 183 -9.83 0.52 -9.95
N VAL A 184 -9.25 -0.37 -10.77
CA VAL A 184 -8.50 0.00 -11.99
C VAL A 184 -9.36 0.81 -12.96
N TRP A 185 -10.68 0.54 -12.97
CA TRP A 185 -11.68 1.29 -13.75
C TRP A 185 -11.77 2.78 -13.37
N ALA A 186 -11.32 3.15 -12.16
CA ALA A 186 -11.34 4.54 -11.65
C ALA A 186 -9.96 5.18 -11.61
N ILE A 187 -8.88 4.46 -11.99
CA ILE A 187 -7.51 5.00 -11.97
C ILE A 187 -7.22 5.73 -13.28
N GLY A 188 -7.14 7.07 -13.23
CA GLY A 188 -6.79 7.88 -14.40
C GLY A 188 -7.85 7.96 -15.49
N THR A 189 -9.06 7.49 -15.24
CA THR A 189 -10.17 7.46 -16.22
C THR A 189 -11.12 8.66 -16.09
N GLY A 190 -11.10 9.36 -14.96
CA GLY A 190 -12.08 10.40 -14.61
C GLY A 190 -13.28 9.86 -13.82
N GLU A 191 -13.47 8.55 -13.78
CA GLU A 191 -14.42 7.89 -12.88
C GLU A 191 -13.92 7.95 -11.44
N VAL A 192 -14.84 7.94 -10.47
CA VAL A 192 -14.50 8.05 -9.04
C VAL A 192 -15.12 6.88 -8.28
N ALA A 193 -14.27 6.02 -7.74
CA ALA A 193 -14.70 5.04 -6.74
C ALA A 193 -14.84 5.74 -5.38
N GLY A 194 -15.97 5.53 -4.73
CA GLY A 194 -16.31 6.14 -3.44
C GLY A 194 -15.90 5.28 -2.24
N PRO A 195 -16.12 5.80 -1.01
CA PRO A 195 -15.90 5.03 0.21
C PRO A 195 -16.66 3.70 0.26
N GLY A 196 -17.88 3.68 -0.27
CA GLY A 196 -18.70 2.45 -0.34
C GLY A 196 -18.08 1.36 -1.22
N ASP A 197 -17.46 1.73 -2.36
CA ASP A 197 -16.75 0.77 -3.22
C ASP A 197 -15.51 0.22 -2.49
N ALA A 198 -14.78 1.08 -1.77
CA ALA A 198 -13.64 0.66 -0.96
C ALA A 198 -14.06 -0.32 0.15
N GLN A 199 -15.14 0.00 0.87
CA GLN A 199 -15.68 -0.86 1.93
C GLN A 199 -16.16 -2.21 1.39
N GLU A 200 -16.93 -2.22 0.30
CA GLU A 200 -17.44 -3.44 -0.32
C GLU A 200 -16.30 -4.44 -0.61
N MET A 201 -15.26 -3.97 -1.28
CA MET A 201 -14.15 -4.84 -1.68
C MET A 201 -13.24 -5.20 -0.53
N CYS A 202 -12.89 -4.27 0.35
CA CYS A 202 -12.07 -4.59 1.52
C CYS A 202 -12.80 -5.57 2.46
N ALA A 203 -14.11 -5.43 2.66
CA ALA A 203 -14.89 -6.39 3.43
C ALA A 203 -14.90 -7.79 2.78
N ALA A 204 -15.08 -7.87 1.46
CA ALA A 204 -15.03 -9.13 0.73
C ALA A 204 -13.65 -9.80 0.83
N ILE A 205 -12.56 -9.03 0.65
CA ILE A 205 -11.19 -9.53 0.80
C ILE A 205 -10.95 -10.03 2.22
N ARG A 206 -11.37 -9.29 3.24
CA ARG A 206 -11.22 -9.72 4.65
C ARG A 206 -11.97 -11.00 4.96
N ALA A 207 -13.21 -11.13 4.48
CA ALA A 207 -13.99 -12.35 4.63
C ALA A 207 -13.33 -13.56 3.93
N GLU A 208 -12.76 -13.34 2.74
CA GLU A 208 -12.03 -14.38 2.01
C GLU A 208 -10.78 -14.84 2.78
N LEU A 209 -10.00 -13.91 3.34
CA LEU A 209 -8.84 -14.23 4.18
C LEU A 209 -9.25 -15.04 5.43
N GLY A 210 -10.40 -14.70 6.04
CA GLY A 210 -10.97 -15.48 7.14
C GLY A 210 -11.29 -16.91 6.73
N SER A 211 -11.80 -17.10 5.52
CA SER A 211 -12.12 -18.42 4.98
C SER A 211 -10.88 -19.23 4.59
N LEU A 212 -9.85 -18.57 4.06
CA LEU A 212 -8.59 -19.20 3.61
C LEU A 212 -7.67 -19.60 4.78
N PHE A 213 -7.67 -18.80 5.83
CA PHE A 213 -6.80 -18.96 7.01
C PHE A 213 -7.66 -19.10 8.27
N ASP A 214 -7.93 -17.98 8.93
CA ASP A 214 -8.83 -17.85 10.08
C ASP A 214 -9.17 -16.37 10.33
N ASP A 215 -10.18 -16.12 11.18
CA ASP A 215 -10.61 -14.76 11.52
C ASP A 215 -9.52 -13.93 12.22
N ALA A 216 -8.66 -14.57 13.01
CA ALA A 216 -7.58 -13.87 13.72
C ALA A 216 -6.48 -13.39 12.75
N THR A 217 -6.20 -14.16 11.71
CA THR A 217 -5.32 -13.79 10.60
C THR A 217 -5.93 -12.65 9.80
N ALA A 218 -7.17 -12.77 9.37
CA ALA A 218 -7.89 -11.75 8.61
C ALA A 218 -8.00 -10.42 9.38
N ALA A 219 -8.18 -10.49 10.71
CA ALA A 219 -8.24 -9.31 11.56
C ALA A 219 -6.91 -8.56 11.66
N LYS A 220 -5.77 -9.16 11.36
CA LYS A 220 -4.44 -8.54 11.40
C LYS A 220 -3.98 -8.02 10.06
N THR A 221 -4.41 -8.65 8.96
CA THR A 221 -4.05 -8.24 7.60
C THR A 221 -4.56 -6.83 7.33
N ARG A 222 -3.68 -5.92 6.90
CA ARG A 222 -4.06 -4.55 6.54
C ARG A 222 -4.53 -4.48 5.09
N LEU A 223 -5.69 -3.85 4.89
CA LEU A 223 -6.30 -3.66 3.58
C LEU A 223 -6.26 -2.17 3.23
N LEU A 224 -5.63 -1.83 2.12
CA LEU A 224 -5.51 -0.46 1.64
C LEU A 224 -6.46 -0.22 0.47
N TYR A 225 -6.97 0.99 0.38
CA TYR A 225 -7.63 1.46 -0.83
C TYR A 225 -6.58 2.12 -1.75
N GLY A 226 -6.44 1.62 -2.98
CA GLY A 226 -5.47 2.03 -4.00
C GLY A 226 -6.06 2.83 -5.16
N GLY A 227 -7.26 3.38 -5.01
CA GLY A 227 -7.87 4.24 -6.02
C GLY A 227 -7.41 5.69 -5.93
N SER A 228 -8.18 6.60 -6.56
CA SER A 228 -7.89 8.03 -6.48
C SER A 228 -8.19 8.56 -5.09
N VAL A 229 -7.13 9.00 -4.37
CA VAL A 229 -7.23 9.59 -3.04
C VAL A 229 -6.72 11.03 -3.07
N LYS A 230 -7.48 11.94 -2.46
CA LYS A 230 -7.11 13.33 -2.22
C LYS A 230 -7.30 13.67 -0.75
N ALA A 231 -6.70 14.73 -0.26
CA ALA A 231 -6.87 15.20 1.11
C ALA A 231 -8.36 15.33 1.49
N ALA A 232 -9.18 15.85 0.58
CA ALA A 232 -10.62 16.04 0.80
C ALA A 232 -11.42 14.72 0.93
N SER A 233 -10.95 13.60 0.35
CA SER A 233 -11.65 12.31 0.37
C SER A 233 -11.03 11.29 1.33
N ALA A 234 -9.78 11.50 1.77
CA ALA A 234 -9.04 10.52 2.58
C ALA A 234 -9.79 10.16 3.87
N ALA A 235 -10.29 11.16 4.59
CA ALA A 235 -11.00 10.93 5.85
C ALA A 235 -12.27 10.08 5.69
N SER A 236 -13.05 10.28 4.63
CA SER A 236 -14.26 9.50 4.38
C SER A 236 -13.95 8.04 4.00
N ILE A 237 -12.88 7.81 3.23
CA ILE A 237 -12.43 6.46 2.86
C ILE A 237 -11.86 5.73 4.08
N LEU A 238 -11.04 6.39 4.89
CA LEU A 238 -10.39 5.81 6.06
C LEU A 238 -11.33 5.63 7.28
N ARG A 239 -12.56 6.14 7.21
CA ARG A 239 -13.62 5.82 8.18
C ARG A 239 -14.27 4.46 7.94
N GLU A 240 -14.13 3.91 6.76
CA GLU A 240 -14.70 2.62 6.43
C GLU A 240 -14.05 1.52 7.28
N ARG A 241 -14.88 0.63 7.81
CA ARG A 241 -14.49 -0.36 8.82
C ARG A 241 -13.34 -1.28 8.38
N ASP A 242 -13.34 -1.65 7.11
CA ASP A 242 -12.38 -2.63 6.57
C ASP A 242 -11.23 -2.00 5.80
N VAL A 243 -11.15 -0.65 5.78
CA VAL A 243 -10.08 0.09 5.12
C VAL A 243 -9.03 0.51 6.15
N ASP A 244 -7.84 -0.07 6.09
CA ASP A 244 -6.75 0.13 7.04
C ASP A 244 -5.66 1.10 6.53
N GLY A 245 -5.94 1.81 5.46
CA GLY A 245 -4.99 2.74 4.87
C GLY A 245 -5.26 3.00 3.40
N VAL A 246 -4.32 3.70 2.77
CA VAL A 246 -4.41 4.05 1.35
C VAL A 246 -3.08 3.88 0.65
N LEU A 247 -3.12 3.45 -0.62
CA LEU A 247 -1.99 3.47 -1.55
C LEU A 247 -2.21 4.62 -2.54
N VAL A 248 -1.52 5.73 -2.31
CA VAL A 248 -1.72 7.02 -2.99
C VAL A 248 -0.77 7.15 -4.17
N GLY A 249 -1.31 7.41 -5.37
CA GLY A 249 -0.51 7.71 -6.56
C GLY A 249 -0.17 9.21 -6.67
N GLY A 250 -0.71 9.90 -7.67
CA GLY A 250 -0.36 11.30 -8.02
C GLY A 250 -0.37 12.30 -6.86
N ALA A 251 -1.32 12.19 -5.92
CA ALA A 251 -1.38 13.07 -4.75
C ALA A 251 -0.17 12.88 -3.79
N SER A 252 0.56 11.74 -3.88
CA SER A 252 1.78 11.52 -3.11
C SER A 252 3.02 12.23 -3.68
N LEU A 253 2.88 12.96 -4.78
CA LEU A 253 3.96 13.77 -5.39
C LEU A 253 3.90 15.24 -4.95
N ASP A 254 2.85 15.66 -4.26
CA ASP A 254 2.73 16.98 -3.64
C ASP A 254 2.84 16.86 -2.12
N VAL A 255 3.79 17.58 -1.52
CA VAL A 255 4.07 17.48 -0.08
C VAL A 255 2.88 17.88 0.77
N SER A 256 2.20 18.99 0.40
CA SER A 256 1.09 19.51 1.19
C SER A 256 -0.13 18.60 1.13
N GLU A 257 -0.42 18.10 -0.08
CA GLU A 257 -1.52 17.16 -0.30
C GLU A 257 -1.27 15.83 0.42
N PHE A 258 -0.06 15.28 0.28
CA PHE A 258 0.27 14.00 0.93
C PHE A 258 0.32 14.14 2.45
N ALA A 259 0.92 15.20 2.98
CA ALA A 259 0.90 15.47 4.43
C ALA A 259 -0.53 15.63 4.98
N SER A 260 -1.44 16.25 4.21
CA SER A 260 -2.84 16.34 4.60
C SER A 260 -3.54 14.99 4.60
N ILE A 261 -3.25 14.11 3.62
CA ILE A 261 -3.74 12.72 3.59
C ILE A 261 -3.23 11.95 4.81
N VAL A 262 -1.93 12.05 5.13
CA VAL A 262 -1.32 11.42 6.31
C VAL A 262 -2.03 11.82 7.60
N ARG A 263 -2.45 13.08 7.69
CA ARG A 263 -3.11 13.67 8.86
C ARG A 263 -4.64 13.57 8.79
N PHE A 264 -5.19 12.62 8.07
CA PHE A 264 -6.64 12.47 7.84
C PHE A 264 -7.48 12.49 9.11
N GLU A 265 -6.95 12.04 10.24
CA GLU A 265 -7.64 12.06 11.54
C GLU A 265 -8.09 13.48 11.94
N GLN A 266 -7.35 14.52 11.53
CA GLN A 266 -7.71 15.91 11.80
C GLN A 266 -8.89 16.40 10.94
N HIS A 267 -9.23 15.67 9.90
CA HIS A 267 -10.37 15.95 9.02
C HIS A 267 -11.58 15.05 9.33
N LEU A 268 -11.46 14.18 10.35
CA LEU A 268 -12.59 13.43 10.87
C LEU A 268 -13.52 14.40 11.58
N VAL A 269 -14.65 14.73 10.98
CA VAL A 269 -15.70 15.50 11.67
C VAL A 269 -16.24 14.60 12.78
N THR A 270 -16.12 15.04 14.03
CA THR A 270 -16.81 14.41 15.17
C THR A 270 -18.27 14.85 15.09
N ASP A 271 -19.16 13.93 14.70
CA ASP A 271 -20.60 14.14 14.83
C ASP A 271 -21.03 14.18 16.30
#